data_e803ccc43d005b2a2a6bd7fa8c7ab711
#
_entry.id   e803ccc43d005b2a2a6bd7fa8c7ab711
#
_cell.length_a   1.000
_cell.length_b   1.000
_cell.length_c   1.000
_cell.angle_alpha   90.00
_cell.angle_beta   90.00
_cell.angle_gamma   90.00
#
_symmetry.space_group_name_H-M   'P 1'
#
loop_
_entity.id
_entity.type
_entity.pdbx_description
1 polymer ?
#
loop_
_entity_poly.entity_id
_entity_poly.type
_entity_poly.pdbx_seq_one_letter_code
_entity_poly.pdbx_strand_id
1 'polypeptide(L)'
;MSAANDMYALRLYVAGQTPKAVRAFANLRRICEEHLAGRYSIEVVDLIENPALGRGDQILALPTLVRQLPTPIKKIIGDLSNTERVLVGLDLRPRRASA
;
A
#
# COMPACT_ATOMS: atom_id res chain seq x y z
N MET A 1 19.49 -15.31 -3.15
CA MET A 1 18.11 -14.87 -3.42
C MET A 1 18.08 -13.39 -3.78
N SER A 2 17.47 -13.09 -4.86
CA SER A 2 17.44 -11.72 -5.37
C SER A 2 16.33 -10.92 -4.73
N ALA A 3 16.59 -9.65 -4.41
CA ALA A 3 15.55 -8.75 -3.93
C ALA A 3 14.44 -8.56 -4.96
N ALA A 4 14.72 -8.83 -6.23
CA ALA A 4 13.70 -8.69 -7.27
C ALA A 4 12.56 -9.68 -7.11
N ASN A 5 12.76 -10.73 -6.31
CA ASN A 5 11.73 -11.73 -6.07
C ASN A 5 10.96 -11.50 -4.79
N ASP A 6 11.23 -10.42 -4.08
CA ASP A 6 10.52 -10.16 -2.85
C ASP A 6 9.04 -9.92 -3.14
N MET A 7 8.21 -10.53 -2.31
CA MET A 7 6.79 -10.26 -2.33
C MET A 7 6.49 -9.05 -1.46
N TYR A 8 5.61 -8.21 -1.95
CA TYR A 8 5.18 -7.03 -1.21
C TYR A 8 3.82 -7.30 -0.59
N ALA A 9 3.76 -7.26 0.73
CA ALA A 9 2.51 -7.41 1.46
C ALA A 9 2.04 -6.03 1.87
N LEU A 10 0.93 -5.59 1.29
CA LEU A 10 0.41 -4.25 1.48
C LEU A 10 -0.95 -4.33 2.15
N ARG A 11 -1.18 -3.44 3.11
CA ARG A 11 -2.46 -3.37 3.78
C ARG A 11 -2.98 -1.95 3.70
N LEU A 12 -4.20 -1.80 3.20
CA LEU A 12 -4.83 -0.50 3.07
C LEU A 12 -5.93 -0.38 4.11
N TYR A 13 -5.75 0.54 5.05
CA TYR A 13 -6.73 0.81 6.09
C TYR A 13 -7.69 1.89 5.63
N VAL A 14 -8.98 1.63 5.77
CA VAL A 14 -10.02 2.57 5.36
C VAL A 14 -11.10 2.65 6.44
N ALA A 15 -11.94 3.67 6.35
CA ALA A 15 -13.12 3.81 7.21
C ALA A 15 -14.36 3.75 6.32
N GLY A 16 -14.79 2.54 6.00
CA GLY A 16 -15.91 2.32 5.11
C GLY A 16 -15.52 2.54 3.65
N GLN A 17 -16.52 2.48 2.78
CA GLN A 17 -16.30 2.61 1.35
C GLN A 17 -16.60 4.02 0.88
N THR A 18 -15.83 4.97 1.36
CA THR A 18 -15.95 6.35 0.93
C THR A 18 -15.33 6.52 -0.47
N PRO A 19 -15.67 7.61 -1.18
CA PRO A 19 -15.02 7.87 -2.46
C PRO A 19 -13.51 7.93 -2.36
N LYS A 20 -12.99 8.47 -1.26
CA LYS A 20 -11.55 8.54 -1.07
C LYS A 20 -10.93 7.16 -0.88
N ALA A 21 -11.62 6.28 -0.15
CA ALA A 21 -11.16 4.91 0.03
C ALA A 21 -11.14 4.15 -1.29
N VAL A 22 -12.18 4.33 -2.09
CA VAL A 22 -12.25 3.69 -3.40
C VAL A 22 -11.13 4.16 -4.31
N ARG A 23 -10.86 5.47 -4.31
CA ARG A 23 -9.76 6.01 -5.09
C ARG A 23 -8.42 5.47 -4.63
N ALA A 24 -8.24 5.37 -3.31
CA ALA A 24 -6.98 4.85 -2.77
C ALA A 24 -6.74 3.43 -3.23
N PHE A 25 -7.76 2.60 -3.20
CA PHE A 25 -7.62 1.21 -3.63
C PHE A 25 -7.31 1.14 -5.13
N ALA A 26 -8.04 1.91 -5.94
CA ALA A 26 -7.82 1.89 -7.38
C ALA A 26 -6.42 2.36 -7.74
N ASN A 27 -5.97 3.44 -7.10
CA ASN A 27 -4.63 3.96 -7.33
C ASN A 27 -3.56 2.95 -6.92
N LEU A 28 -3.76 2.32 -5.76
CA LEU A 28 -2.81 1.33 -5.28
C LEU A 28 -2.70 0.16 -6.23
N ARG A 29 -3.84 -0.34 -6.68
CA ARG A 29 -3.86 -1.48 -7.59
C ARG A 29 -3.14 -1.15 -8.89
N ARG A 30 -3.39 0.04 -9.43
CA ARG A 30 -2.72 0.45 -10.65
C ARG A 30 -1.21 0.52 -10.47
N ILE A 31 -0.77 1.11 -9.37
CA ILE A 31 0.66 1.22 -9.10
C ILE A 31 1.29 -0.15 -8.96
N CYS A 32 0.63 -1.05 -8.26
CA CYS A 32 1.15 -2.39 -8.06
C CYS A 32 1.23 -3.16 -9.37
N GLU A 33 0.21 -3.01 -10.23
CA GLU A 33 0.25 -3.70 -11.51
C GLU A 33 1.37 -3.18 -12.39
N GLU A 34 1.66 -1.89 -12.31
CA GLU A 34 2.71 -1.30 -13.12
C GLU A 34 4.11 -1.63 -12.62
N HIS A 35 4.28 -1.72 -11.31
CA HIS A 35 5.62 -1.82 -10.74
C HIS A 35 5.91 -3.12 -10.01
N LEU A 36 4.88 -3.85 -9.62
CA LEU A 36 5.04 -5.05 -8.81
C LEU A 36 4.26 -6.23 -9.36
N ALA A 37 4.01 -6.27 -10.65
CA ALA A 37 3.18 -7.31 -11.25
C ALA A 37 3.66 -8.69 -10.81
N GLY A 38 2.74 -9.48 -10.26
CA GLY A 38 3.04 -10.83 -9.81
C GLY A 38 3.78 -10.91 -8.48
N ARG A 39 4.04 -9.77 -7.84
CA ARG A 39 4.85 -9.76 -6.62
C ARG A 39 4.22 -8.97 -5.50
N TYR A 40 2.89 -8.93 -5.43
CA TYR A 40 2.24 -8.18 -4.37
C TYR A 40 0.97 -8.86 -3.93
N SER A 41 0.55 -8.53 -2.71
CA SER A 41 -0.77 -8.83 -2.21
C SER A 41 -1.30 -7.58 -1.52
N ILE A 42 -2.59 -7.34 -1.65
CA ILE A 42 -3.25 -6.20 -1.03
C ILE A 42 -4.36 -6.72 -0.14
N GLU A 43 -4.33 -6.32 1.12
CA GLU A 43 -5.41 -6.58 2.05
C GLU A 43 -6.06 -5.25 2.40
N VAL A 44 -7.38 -5.15 2.25
CA VAL A 44 -8.11 -3.95 2.64
C VAL A 44 -8.75 -4.21 3.99
N VAL A 45 -8.49 -3.33 4.95
CA VAL A 45 -9.03 -3.45 6.30
C VAL A 45 -9.94 -2.27 6.58
N ASP A 46 -11.21 -2.54 6.82
CA ASP A 46 -12.19 -1.53 7.17
C ASP A 46 -12.22 -1.39 8.68
N LEU A 47 -11.75 -0.26 9.19
CA LEU A 47 -11.65 -0.06 10.64
C LEU A 47 -12.98 0.27 11.28
N ILE A 48 -14.02 0.54 10.49
CA ILE A 48 -15.36 0.64 11.07
C ILE A 48 -15.84 -0.72 11.49
N GLU A 49 -15.58 -1.74 10.67
CA GLU A 49 -16.00 -3.11 11.00
C GLU A 49 -15.02 -3.81 11.93
N ASN A 50 -13.74 -3.47 11.83
CA ASN A 50 -12.70 -4.17 12.58
C ASN A 50 -11.72 -3.18 13.20
N PRO A 51 -12.19 -2.37 14.17
CA PRO A 51 -11.34 -1.29 14.70
C PRO A 51 -10.08 -1.80 15.39
N ALA A 52 -10.10 -3.00 15.93
CA ALA A 52 -8.93 -3.51 16.64
C ALA A 52 -7.77 -3.79 15.69
N LEU A 53 -8.03 -4.01 14.41
CA LEU A 53 -6.97 -4.37 13.48
C LEU A 53 -6.02 -3.21 13.18
N GLY A 54 -6.43 -1.97 13.47
CA GLY A 54 -5.55 -0.84 13.24
C GLY A 54 -4.55 -0.58 14.34
N ARG A 55 -4.69 -1.24 15.49
CA ARG A 55 -3.87 -0.92 16.64
C ARG A 55 -2.41 -1.28 16.46
N GLY A 56 -2.15 -2.43 15.86
CA GLY A 56 -0.79 -2.91 15.69
C GLY A 56 0.04 -2.00 14.81
N ASP A 57 -0.58 -1.36 13.84
CA ASP A 57 0.11 -0.49 12.91
C ASP A 57 0.02 0.99 13.29
N GLN A 58 -0.65 1.30 14.42
CA GLN A 58 -0.76 2.66 14.93
C GLN A 58 -1.30 3.62 13.87
N ILE A 59 -2.48 3.29 13.36
CA ILE A 59 -3.09 4.08 12.29
C ILE A 59 -3.68 5.36 12.89
N LEU A 60 -3.22 6.51 12.39
CA LEU A 60 -3.64 7.81 12.91
C LEU A 60 -4.58 8.55 11.97
N ALA A 61 -4.67 8.13 10.73
CA ALA A 61 -5.51 8.79 9.73
C ALA A 61 -5.94 7.76 8.70
N LEU A 62 -6.96 8.09 7.90
CA LEU A 62 -7.48 7.17 6.89
C LEU A 62 -7.76 7.92 5.60
N PRO A 63 -7.52 7.31 4.46
CA PRO A 63 -6.92 5.98 4.32
C PRO A 63 -5.41 6.01 4.56
N THR A 64 -4.89 4.89 5.02
CA THR A 64 -3.44 4.73 5.21
C THR A 64 -3.01 3.41 4.60
N LEU A 65 -1.94 3.48 3.81
CA LEU A 65 -1.34 2.30 3.23
C LEU A 65 -0.11 1.91 4.05
N VAL A 66 -0.02 0.63 4.39
CA VAL A 66 1.11 0.09 5.14
C VAL A 66 1.78 -0.99 4.31
N ARG A 67 3.08 -0.83 4.07
CA ARG A 67 3.88 -1.92 3.51
C ARG A 67 4.39 -2.76 4.65
N GLN A 68 3.85 -3.96 4.79
CA GLN A 68 4.26 -4.86 5.86
C GLN A 68 5.46 -5.69 5.48
N LEU A 69 5.57 -6.02 4.21
CA LEU A 69 6.71 -6.74 3.69
C LEU A 69 7.08 -6.15 2.34
N PRO A 70 8.37 -6.09 2.00
CA PRO A 70 9.50 -6.39 2.86
C PRO A 70 9.68 -5.35 3.96
N THR A 71 10.35 -5.73 5.02
CA THR A 71 10.69 -4.79 6.08
C THR A 71 11.77 -3.83 5.61
N PRO A 72 11.87 -2.63 6.17
CA PRO A 72 11.08 -2.11 7.28
C PRO A 72 9.67 -1.71 6.86
N ILE A 73 8.77 -1.60 7.84
CA ILE A 73 7.40 -1.18 7.60
C ILE A 73 7.40 0.27 7.15
N LYS A 74 6.61 0.56 6.13
CA LYS A 74 6.45 1.92 5.61
C LYS A 74 4.96 2.27 5.57
N LYS A 75 4.63 3.54 5.78
CA LYS A 75 3.25 4.00 5.78
C LYS A 75 3.10 5.23 4.91
N ILE A 76 1.96 5.32 4.22
CA ILE A 76 1.60 6.50 3.46
C ILE A 76 0.14 6.81 3.74
N ILE A 77 -0.14 8.07 4.07
CA ILE A 77 -1.49 8.55 4.33
C ILE A 77 -2.03 9.23 3.08
N GLY A 78 -3.30 8.98 2.77
CA GLY A 78 -3.99 9.67 1.70
C GLY A 78 -4.56 8.74 0.65
N ASP A 79 -5.05 9.31 -0.43
CA ASP A 79 -5.74 8.54 -1.47
C ASP A 79 -4.80 7.98 -2.53
N LEU A 80 -3.50 8.13 -2.34
CA LEU A 80 -2.46 7.55 -3.21
C LEU A 80 -2.52 8.08 -4.64
N SER A 81 -3.01 9.30 -4.83
CA SER A 81 -3.13 9.87 -6.17
C SER A 81 -1.80 10.31 -6.75
N ASN A 82 -0.82 10.60 -5.91
CA ASN A 82 0.50 11.00 -6.39
C ASN A 82 1.40 9.77 -6.47
N THR A 83 1.54 9.23 -7.68
CA THR A 83 2.27 8.00 -7.89
C THR A 83 3.71 8.07 -7.43
N GLU A 84 4.40 9.16 -7.76
CA GLU A 84 5.81 9.30 -7.35
C GLU A 84 5.96 9.27 -5.84
N ARG A 85 5.06 9.95 -5.15
CA ARG A 85 5.12 9.99 -3.70
C ARG A 85 4.92 8.59 -3.11
N VAL A 86 4.04 7.81 -3.72
CA VAL A 86 3.81 6.44 -3.25
C VAL A 86 5.05 5.59 -3.48
N LEU A 87 5.66 5.69 -4.65
CA LEU A 87 6.85 4.91 -4.95
C LEU A 87 8.00 5.24 -4.00
N VAL A 88 8.19 6.53 -3.74
CA VAL A 88 9.25 6.95 -2.83
C VAL A 88 8.91 6.56 -1.39
N GLY A 89 7.68 6.81 -0.97
CA GLY A 89 7.26 6.57 0.41
C GLY A 89 7.30 5.11 0.81
N LEU A 90 6.99 4.23 -0.14
CA LEU A 90 7.03 2.79 0.12
C LEU A 90 8.37 2.19 -0.25
N ASP A 91 9.29 3.02 -0.73
CA ASP A 91 10.59 2.55 -1.20
C ASP A 91 10.44 1.50 -2.28
N LEU A 92 9.45 1.69 -3.15
CA LEU A 92 9.26 0.83 -4.30
C LEU A 92 10.12 1.34 -5.44
N ARG A 93 10.89 0.45 -6.03
CA ARG A 93 11.71 0.86 -7.14
C ARG A 93 10.96 0.60 -8.43
N PRO A 94 10.82 1.62 -9.27
CA PRO A 94 10.19 1.41 -10.56
C PRO A 94 10.93 0.34 -11.33
N ARG A 95 10.17 -0.44 -12.08
CA ARG A 95 10.76 -1.43 -12.93
C ARG A 95 11.51 -0.75 -14.04
N ARG A 96 12.77 -1.08 -14.21
CA ARG A 96 13.60 -0.42 -15.19
C ARG A 96 14.26 -1.44 -16.07
N ALA A 97 14.07 -1.28 -17.35
CA ALA A 97 14.68 -2.19 -18.31
C ALA A 97 16.18 -2.03 -18.34
N SER A 98 16.63 -0.83 -18.11
CA SER A 98 18.05 -0.54 -18.24
C SER A 98 18.85 -0.84 -17.01
N ALA A 99 18.27 -1.37 -16.04
CA ALA A 99 18.95 -1.53 -14.75
C ALA A 99 20.43 -1.73 -14.89
#